data_e7f398c9289a9bca523c897313d79f56
#
_entry.id   e7f398c9289a9bca523c897313d79f56
#
_cell.length_a   1.000
_cell.length_b   1.000
_cell.length_c   1.000
_cell.angle_alpha   90.00
_cell.angle_beta   90.00
_cell.angle_gamma   90.00
#
_symmetry.space_group_name_H-M   'P 1'
#
loop_
_entity.id
_entity.type
_entity.pdbx_description
1 polymer ?
#
loop_
_entity_poly.entity_id
_entity_poly.type
_entity_poly.pdbx_seq_one_letter_code
_entity_poly.pdbx_strand_id
1 'polypeptide(L)'
;WMNEQFGTEVAVSEPAMEEKATDVGEGMKIAFFVSDLSNVFHQAQIAEATKYAMEEYGAEVFAFDGQSDGAIMTQNVDQVLAQGMDAATMQLWEPEAAVPGITDALDAGLIMTSFFGPIADTGIPVARSDEAGISFEMGAEAARQWKEAHPDVPITFVQVGWPEHTEVKSGRGDPFAEGVLSVDPDAIDLGVQDASTGPDTAKQVILDLVTQHPEINIIYSQAENLTVGTMAALTQAGRGTFDNGVPTTEIVASVDFNEVEFNQVYDPNSSLKLSMGLPPVETARGRIDLIMDIANGEVAPTNDPAEEFFYKAYNISYWTLPEADAAEWMNEQFGTEIAVSEPAMEEEATDVGEGMKIAFFVSDLSNVFHQAQIADATKSAVQRELA
;
A
#
# COMPACT_ATOMS: atom_id res chain seq x y z
N TRP A 1 9.04 24.59 -22.19
CA TRP A 1 9.37 23.51 -23.10
C TRP A 1 8.15 23.06 -23.92
N MET A 2 6.98 22.81 -23.28
CA MET A 2 5.74 22.47 -24.04
C MET A 2 5.26 23.61 -24.96
N ASN A 3 5.41 24.86 -24.53
CA ASN A 3 5.02 26.04 -25.33
C ASN A 3 5.91 26.24 -26.57
N GLU A 4 7.17 25.84 -26.53
CA GLU A 4 8.09 25.95 -27.68
C GLU A 4 7.86 24.90 -28.76
N GLN A 5 7.39 23.68 -28.38
CA GLN A 5 7.21 22.58 -29.32
C GLN A 5 5.83 22.53 -30.01
N PHE A 6 4.77 23.02 -29.35
CA PHE A 6 3.40 22.88 -29.85
C PHE A 6 2.68 24.20 -30.15
N GLY A 7 3.33 25.35 -29.92
CA GLY A 7 2.78 26.65 -30.25
C GLY A 7 1.45 27.01 -29.53
N THR A 8 1.15 26.33 -28.44
CA THR A 8 0.00 26.62 -27.59
C THR A 8 0.49 27.26 -26.30
N GLU A 9 0.04 28.49 -26.03
CA GLU A 9 0.16 29.05 -24.69
C GLU A 9 -0.72 28.20 -23.75
N VAL A 10 -0.12 27.20 -23.16
CA VAL A 10 -0.70 26.57 -21.96
C VAL A 10 -0.45 27.55 -20.83
N ALA A 11 -1.46 28.36 -20.51
CA ALA A 11 -1.47 29.04 -19.23
C ALA A 11 -1.44 27.97 -18.15
N VAL A 12 -0.26 27.73 -17.58
CA VAL A 12 -0.15 27.08 -16.28
C VAL A 12 -0.72 28.12 -15.31
N SER A 13 -2.03 28.02 -15.03
CA SER A 13 -2.54 28.61 -13.81
C SER A 13 -1.78 27.87 -12.70
N GLU A 14 -0.89 28.57 -11.99
CA GLU A 14 -0.53 28.14 -10.65
C GLU A 14 -1.88 27.81 -9.98
N PRO A 15 -2.04 26.62 -9.36
CA PRO A 15 -3.20 26.42 -8.54
C PRO A 15 -3.22 27.60 -7.58
N ALA A 16 -4.30 28.39 -7.64
CA ALA A 16 -4.54 29.39 -6.64
C ALA A 16 -4.47 28.61 -5.33
N MET A 17 -3.50 28.93 -4.48
CA MET A 17 -3.57 28.55 -3.08
C MET A 17 -4.83 29.28 -2.60
N GLU A 18 -5.97 28.58 -2.61
CA GLU A 18 -7.12 29.01 -1.86
C GLU A 18 -6.60 29.17 -0.43
N GLU A 19 -6.70 30.39 0.11
CA GLU A 19 -6.50 30.58 1.53
C GLU A 19 -7.51 29.66 2.23
N LYS A 20 -7.03 28.47 2.65
CA LYS A 20 -7.80 27.60 3.54
C LYS A 20 -8.18 28.44 4.75
N ALA A 21 -9.46 28.42 5.11
CA ALA A 21 -9.96 29.10 6.30
C ALA A 21 -9.17 28.55 7.52
N THR A 22 -8.26 29.36 8.04
CA THR A 22 -7.20 28.97 8.97
C THR A 22 -7.66 28.72 10.41
N ASP A 23 -8.96 28.71 10.70
CA ASP A 23 -9.50 28.63 12.07
C ASP A 23 -10.21 27.31 12.42
N VAL A 24 -10.45 26.40 11.48
CA VAL A 24 -11.36 25.25 11.70
C VAL A 24 -10.73 24.16 12.56
N GLY A 25 -9.43 23.98 12.50
CA GLY A 25 -8.71 22.97 13.27
C GLY A 25 -8.07 23.46 14.55
N GLU A 26 -8.04 24.78 14.82
CA GLU A 26 -7.29 25.37 15.93
C GLU A 26 -7.76 24.86 17.28
N GLY A 27 -6.88 24.15 17.97
CA GLY A 27 -7.16 23.54 19.28
C GLY A 27 -8.03 22.29 19.24
N MET A 28 -8.41 21.77 18.04
CA MET A 28 -9.16 20.52 17.88
C MET A 28 -8.32 19.33 18.38
N LYS A 29 -8.95 18.43 19.11
CA LYS A 29 -8.33 17.19 19.58
C LYS A 29 -8.82 16.00 18.77
N ILE A 30 -7.89 15.36 18.08
CA ILE A 30 -8.18 14.27 17.16
C ILE A 30 -7.67 12.95 17.73
N ALA A 31 -8.57 11.99 17.93
CA ALA A 31 -8.23 10.61 18.24
C ALA A 31 -7.81 9.90 16.94
N PHE A 32 -6.57 9.43 16.87
CA PHE A 32 -6.04 8.72 15.74
C PHE A 32 -5.80 7.25 16.10
N PHE A 33 -6.67 6.38 15.61
CA PHE A 33 -6.63 4.96 15.91
C PHE A 33 -5.71 4.23 14.95
N VAL A 34 -4.92 3.34 15.50
CA VAL A 34 -4.10 2.37 14.76
C VAL A 34 -4.33 0.97 15.32
N SER A 35 -4.14 -0.04 14.47
CA SER A 35 -4.34 -1.42 14.92
C SER A 35 -3.30 -1.88 15.92
N ASP A 36 -2.03 -1.46 15.75
CA ASP A 36 -0.92 -1.84 16.63
C ASP A 36 0.25 -0.86 16.48
N LEU A 37 0.66 -0.21 17.58
CA LEU A 37 1.81 0.70 17.59
C LEU A 37 3.17 0.00 17.50
N SER A 38 3.24 -1.32 17.57
CA SER A 38 4.48 -2.05 17.29
C SER A 38 4.83 -2.07 15.79
N ASN A 39 3.85 -1.85 14.92
CA ASN A 39 4.04 -1.81 13.48
C ASN A 39 4.63 -0.45 13.02
N VAL A 40 5.71 -0.49 12.24
CA VAL A 40 6.42 0.71 11.74
C VAL A 40 5.55 1.61 10.87
N PHE A 41 4.61 1.04 10.10
CA PHE A 41 3.64 1.79 9.32
C PHE A 41 2.78 2.69 10.20
N HIS A 42 2.24 2.15 11.30
CA HIS A 42 1.43 2.92 12.24
C HIS A 42 2.23 3.96 13.03
N GLN A 43 3.49 3.65 13.35
CA GLN A 43 4.39 4.64 13.96
C GLN A 43 4.62 5.83 13.03
N ALA A 44 4.89 5.57 11.76
CA ALA A 44 5.06 6.62 10.75
C ALA A 44 3.77 7.44 10.54
N GLN A 45 2.59 6.78 10.49
CA GLN A 45 1.31 7.47 10.42
C GLN A 45 1.09 8.42 11.61
N ILE A 46 1.32 7.97 12.85
CA ILE A 46 1.14 8.81 14.03
C ILE A 46 2.11 9.99 14.02
N ALA A 47 3.37 9.75 13.67
CA ALA A 47 4.38 10.82 13.61
C ALA A 47 3.97 11.89 12.59
N GLU A 48 3.59 11.51 11.39
CA GLU A 48 3.15 12.46 10.36
C GLU A 48 1.81 13.12 10.71
N ALA A 49 0.81 12.36 11.18
CA ALA A 49 -0.47 12.94 11.58
C ALA A 49 -0.29 14.01 12.66
N THR A 50 0.55 13.73 13.67
CA THR A 50 0.83 14.70 14.76
C THR A 50 1.48 15.98 14.24
N LYS A 51 2.47 15.82 13.35
CA LYS A 51 3.16 16.96 12.74
C LYS A 51 2.23 17.74 11.82
N TYR A 52 1.60 17.07 10.87
CA TYR A 52 0.77 17.68 9.84
C TYR A 52 -0.46 18.38 10.41
N ALA A 53 -1.19 17.76 11.35
CA ALA A 53 -2.34 18.38 11.99
C ALA A 53 -1.97 19.66 12.74
N MET A 54 -0.83 19.68 13.41
CA MET A 54 -0.37 20.86 14.13
C MET A 54 0.11 21.96 13.20
N GLU A 55 0.90 21.63 12.17
CA GLU A 55 1.51 22.62 11.26
C GLU A 55 0.46 23.26 10.33
N GLU A 56 -0.50 22.46 9.81
CA GLU A 56 -1.46 22.93 8.82
C GLU A 56 -2.77 23.46 9.44
N TYR A 57 -3.17 22.93 10.61
CA TYR A 57 -4.48 23.19 11.17
C TYR A 57 -4.48 23.64 12.63
N GLY A 58 -3.35 23.61 13.33
CA GLY A 58 -3.28 23.89 14.76
C GLY A 58 -3.98 22.83 15.64
N ALA A 59 -4.22 21.63 15.10
CA ALA A 59 -4.92 20.55 15.79
C ALA A 59 -3.93 19.61 16.51
N GLU A 60 -4.39 19.01 17.62
CA GLU A 60 -3.63 18.06 18.43
C GLU A 60 -4.07 16.62 18.14
N VAL A 61 -3.12 15.73 17.84
CA VAL A 61 -3.37 14.31 17.60
C VAL A 61 -3.03 13.47 18.81
N PHE A 62 -3.94 12.57 19.18
CA PHE A 62 -3.80 11.60 20.27
C PHE A 62 -3.87 10.17 19.70
N ALA A 63 -2.80 9.40 19.87
CA ALA A 63 -2.75 8.02 19.39
C ALA A 63 -3.59 7.09 20.28
N PHE A 64 -4.42 6.26 19.63
CA PHE A 64 -5.18 5.19 20.25
C PHE A 64 -4.70 3.85 19.71
N ASP A 65 -3.95 3.12 20.54
CA ASP A 65 -3.37 1.83 20.20
C ASP A 65 -4.39 0.69 20.37
N GLY A 66 -4.65 -0.03 19.30
CA GLY A 66 -5.54 -1.19 19.31
C GLY A 66 -4.90 -2.48 19.81
N GLN A 67 -3.55 -2.53 19.89
CA GLN A 67 -2.78 -3.69 20.35
C GLN A 67 -3.14 -4.99 19.61
N SER A 68 -3.56 -4.89 18.35
CA SER A 68 -4.09 -5.99 17.54
C SER A 68 -5.24 -6.76 18.22
N ASP A 69 -6.04 -6.07 19.07
CA ASP A 69 -7.14 -6.65 19.84
C ASP A 69 -8.44 -5.86 19.58
N GLY A 70 -9.45 -6.51 18.98
CA GLY A 70 -10.73 -5.88 18.64
C GLY A 70 -11.50 -5.35 19.85
N ALA A 71 -11.36 -6.01 21.02
CA ALA A 71 -12.03 -5.55 22.25
C ALA A 71 -11.36 -4.26 22.79
N ILE A 72 -10.03 -4.16 22.69
CA ILE A 72 -9.30 -2.92 23.04
C ILE A 72 -9.68 -1.81 22.08
N MET A 73 -9.73 -2.07 20.77
CA MET A 73 -10.15 -1.08 19.78
C MET A 73 -11.57 -0.56 20.06
N THR A 74 -12.52 -1.45 20.38
CA THR A 74 -13.89 -1.07 20.77
C THR A 74 -13.91 -0.23 22.04
N GLN A 75 -13.16 -0.63 23.07
CA GLN A 75 -13.04 0.13 24.31
C GLN A 75 -12.45 1.52 24.07
N ASN A 76 -11.49 1.66 23.15
CA ASN A 76 -10.93 2.95 22.77
C ASN A 76 -11.99 3.89 22.18
N VAL A 77 -12.93 3.38 21.39
CA VAL A 77 -14.05 4.17 20.84
C VAL A 77 -14.90 4.74 21.98
N ASP A 78 -15.24 3.95 22.99
CA ASP A 78 -16.00 4.40 24.15
C ASP A 78 -15.29 5.50 24.97
N GLN A 79 -13.96 5.58 24.84
CA GLN A 79 -13.15 6.57 25.56
C GLN A 79 -13.06 7.93 24.85
N VAL A 80 -13.34 8.02 23.56
CA VAL A 80 -13.19 9.25 22.76
C VAL A 80 -13.94 10.43 23.40
N LEU A 81 -15.21 10.24 23.73
CA LEU A 81 -16.03 11.22 24.43
C LEU A 81 -15.52 11.55 25.84
N ALA A 82 -15.18 10.50 26.60
CA ALA A 82 -14.74 10.66 27.99
C ALA A 82 -13.41 11.44 28.10
N GLN A 83 -12.57 11.35 27.07
CA GLN A 83 -11.28 12.04 27.00
C GLN A 83 -11.39 13.43 26.37
N GLY A 84 -12.58 13.84 25.93
CA GLY A 84 -12.84 15.17 25.36
C GLY A 84 -12.18 15.36 24.02
N MET A 85 -12.21 14.35 23.16
CA MET A 85 -11.85 14.46 21.74
C MET A 85 -12.95 15.19 20.99
N ASP A 86 -12.60 15.89 19.93
CA ASP A 86 -13.52 16.57 19.02
C ASP A 86 -13.78 15.75 17.77
N ALA A 87 -12.81 14.92 17.38
CA ALA A 87 -12.88 14.05 16.21
C ALA A 87 -12.15 12.72 16.42
N ALA A 88 -12.49 11.73 15.60
CA ALA A 88 -11.77 10.47 15.55
C ALA A 88 -11.66 9.93 14.12
N THR A 89 -10.48 9.40 13.76
CA THR A 89 -10.27 8.59 12.57
C THR A 89 -9.87 7.19 13.00
N MET A 90 -10.68 6.18 12.64
CA MET A 90 -10.64 4.87 13.27
C MET A 90 -10.19 3.78 12.31
N GLN A 91 -9.25 2.96 12.76
CA GLN A 91 -8.94 1.66 12.15
C GLN A 91 -9.38 0.57 13.13
N LEU A 92 -10.41 -0.19 12.78
CA LEU A 92 -11.04 -1.17 13.65
C LEU A 92 -11.05 -2.56 13.00
N TRP A 93 -10.77 -3.59 13.79
CA TRP A 93 -10.79 -4.99 13.32
C TRP A 93 -12.18 -5.63 13.44
N GLU A 94 -12.93 -5.24 14.46
CA GLU A 94 -14.29 -5.71 14.73
C GLU A 94 -15.24 -4.51 14.78
N PRO A 95 -15.45 -3.82 13.63
CA PRO A 95 -16.15 -2.53 13.62
C PRO A 95 -17.59 -2.60 14.10
N GLU A 96 -18.26 -3.75 13.95
CA GLU A 96 -19.65 -3.92 14.38
C GLU A 96 -19.81 -3.74 15.90
N ALA A 97 -18.83 -4.16 16.68
CA ALA A 97 -18.84 -4.04 18.13
C ALA A 97 -18.72 -2.56 18.59
N ALA A 98 -18.14 -1.71 17.77
CA ALA A 98 -17.92 -0.29 18.04
C ALA A 98 -19.11 0.61 17.63
N VAL A 99 -20.07 0.11 16.85
CA VAL A 99 -21.21 0.90 16.32
C VAL A 99 -21.96 1.68 17.42
N PRO A 100 -22.27 1.13 18.61
CA PRO A 100 -22.92 1.90 19.66
C PRO A 100 -22.09 3.11 20.10
N GLY A 101 -20.80 2.93 20.37
CA GLY A 101 -19.91 4.01 20.78
C GLY A 101 -19.72 5.08 19.70
N ILE A 102 -19.65 4.67 18.42
CA ILE A 102 -19.60 5.60 17.29
C ILE A 102 -20.90 6.41 17.21
N THR A 103 -22.05 5.78 17.39
CA THR A 103 -23.36 6.46 17.40
C THR A 103 -23.46 7.48 18.53
N ASP A 104 -23.04 7.10 19.73
CA ASP A 104 -23.02 8.02 20.89
C ASP A 104 -22.10 9.22 20.63
N ALA A 105 -20.95 9.00 19.98
CA ALA A 105 -20.01 10.06 19.62
C ALA A 105 -20.61 11.02 18.56
N LEU A 106 -21.26 10.48 17.53
CA LEU A 106 -21.95 11.26 16.50
C LEU A 106 -23.11 12.07 17.11
N ASP A 107 -23.91 11.49 17.99
CA ASP A 107 -25.02 12.17 18.70
C ASP A 107 -24.50 13.29 19.60
N ALA A 108 -23.29 13.16 20.14
CA ALA A 108 -22.61 14.23 20.89
C ALA A 108 -21.97 15.29 19.99
N GLY A 109 -21.99 15.12 18.66
CA GLY A 109 -21.49 16.09 17.68
C GLY A 109 -20.02 15.92 17.32
N LEU A 110 -19.37 14.79 17.63
CA LEU A 110 -18.01 14.51 17.23
C LEU A 110 -17.97 14.18 15.73
N ILE A 111 -16.85 14.52 15.10
CA ILE A 111 -16.54 14.08 13.73
C ILE A 111 -15.92 12.68 13.82
N MET A 112 -16.57 11.72 13.16
CA MET A 112 -16.11 10.34 13.15
C MET A 112 -15.83 9.90 11.71
N THR A 113 -14.65 9.31 11.46
CA THR A 113 -14.27 8.75 10.17
C THR A 113 -13.66 7.37 10.33
N SER A 114 -13.75 6.56 9.31
CA SER A 114 -13.09 5.26 9.26
C SER A 114 -11.86 5.31 8.36
N PHE A 115 -10.90 4.46 8.64
CA PHE A 115 -9.76 4.15 7.78
C PHE A 115 -9.77 2.66 7.45
N PHE A 116 -9.41 2.32 6.22
CA PHE A 116 -9.33 0.97 5.67
C PHE A 116 -10.66 0.42 5.13
N GLY A 117 -11.78 0.53 5.84
CA GLY A 117 -13.07 0.08 5.35
C GLY A 117 -14.27 0.77 5.99
N PRO A 118 -15.47 0.65 5.39
CA PRO A 118 -16.69 1.21 5.93
C PRO A 118 -17.13 0.48 7.21
N ILE A 119 -17.76 1.23 8.12
CA ILE A 119 -18.40 0.66 9.31
C ILE A 119 -19.90 0.65 9.07
N ALA A 120 -20.47 -0.55 8.98
CA ALA A 120 -21.87 -0.74 8.67
C ALA A 120 -22.79 0.04 9.63
N ASP A 121 -23.93 0.52 9.09
CA ASP A 121 -24.99 1.22 9.83
C ASP A 121 -24.59 2.58 10.46
N THR A 122 -23.36 3.08 10.24
CA THR A 122 -22.92 4.38 10.76
C THR A 122 -22.97 5.49 9.72
N GLY A 123 -22.73 5.17 8.44
CA GLY A 123 -22.64 6.13 7.35
C GLY A 123 -21.44 7.08 7.44
N ILE A 124 -20.49 6.86 8.35
CA ILE A 124 -19.29 7.71 8.47
C ILE A 124 -18.42 7.61 7.25
N PRO A 125 -17.77 8.71 6.81
CA PRO A 125 -16.87 8.70 5.68
C PRO A 125 -15.64 7.81 5.90
N VAL A 126 -15.14 7.23 4.81
CA VAL A 126 -14.03 6.26 4.82
C VAL A 126 -12.83 6.80 4.04
N ALA A 127 -11.68 6.86 4.68
CA ALA A 127 -10.40 7.12 4.02
C ALA A 127 -9.69 5.78 3.75
N ARG A 128 -9.26 5.55 2.49
CA ARG A 128 -8.45 4.37 2.16
C ARG A 128 -7.59 4.60 0.91
N SER A 129 -6.59 3.75 0.73
CA SER A 129 -5.85 3.61 -0.52
C SER A 129 -6.47 2.52 -1.41
N ASP A 130 -6.19 2.57 -2.72
CA ASP A 130 -6.65 1.54 -3.66
C ASP A 130 -5.73 0.31 -3.59
N GLU A 131 -6.00 -0.59 -2.65
CA GLU A 131 -5.27 -1.84 -2.54
C GLU A 131 -5.71 -2.89 -3.57
N ALA A 132 -6.98 -2.88 -3.96
CA ALA A 132 -7.55 -3.92 -4.83
C ALA A 132 -6.94 -3.89 -6.23
N GLY A 133 -6.78 -2.70 -6.82
CA GLY A 133 -6.17 -2.55 -8.14
C GLY A 133 -4.74 -3.08 -8.19
N ILE A 134 -3.93 -2.72 -7.18
CA ILE A 134 -2.53 -3.17 -7.12
C ILE A 134 -2.43 -4.65 -6.77
N SER A 135 -3.29 -5.17 -5.89
CA SER A 135 -3.32 -6.61 -5.58
C SER A 135 -3.65 -7.44 -6.83
N PHE A 136 -4.60 -6.98 -7.65
CA PHE A 136 -4.88 -7.61 -8.95
C PHE A 136 -3.65 -7.61 -9.87
N GLU A 137 -3.00 -6.45 -10.05
CA GLU A 137 -1.80 -6.35 -10.89
C GLU A 137 -0.66 -7.22 -10.35
N MET A 138 -0.49 -7.30 -9.04
CA MET A 138 0.52 -8.12 -8.38
C MET A 138 0.29 -9.62 -8.63
N GLY A 139 -0.96 -10.09 -8.54
CA GLY A 139 -1.33 -11.47 -8.88
C GLY A 139 -1.08 -11.79 -10.35
N ALA A 140 -1.47 -10.87 -11.25
CA ALA A 140 -1.23 -11.02 -12.68
C ALA A 140 0.27 -11.04 -12.99
N GLU A 141 1.08 -10.20 -12.34
CA GLU A 141 2.53 -10.16 -12.53
C GLU A 141 3.22 -11.42 -12.03
N ALA A 142 2.83 -11.93 -10.85
CA ALA A 142 3.34 -13.20 -10.33
C ALA A 142 3.12 -14.33 -11.34
N ALA A 143 1.92 -14.40 -11.90
CA ALA A 143 1.58 -15.41 -12.92
C ALA A 143 2.36 -15.21 -14.21
N ARG A 144 2.55 -13.97 -14.68
CA ARG A 144 3.37 -13.67 -15.88
C ARG A 144 4.82 -14.12 -15.69
N GLN A 145 5.45 -13.74 -14.59
CA GLN A 145 6.84 -14.11 -14.27
C GLN A 145 7.01 -15.62 -14.18
N TRP A 146 6.07 -16.32 -13.55
CA TRP A 146 6.12 -17.77 -13.49
C TRP A 146 6.02 -18.42 -14.87
N LYS A 147 5.04 -18.01 -15.68
CA LYS A 147 4.83 -18.55 -17.04
C LYS A 147 5.98 -18.22 -17.98
N GLU A 148 6.63 -17.08 -17.84
CA GLU A 148 7.81 -16.73 -18.62
C GLU A 148 8.99 -17.66 -18.30
N ALA A 149 9.20 -17.93 -17.01
CA ALA A 149 10.27 -18.80 -16.55
C ALA A 149 9.97 -20.30 -16.81
N HIS A 150 8.71 -20.70 -16.66
CA HIS A 150 8.25 -22.09 -16.67
C HIS A 150 6.97 -22.27 -17.52
N PRO A 151 7.02 -22.08 -18.85
CA PRO A 151 5.83 -22.05 -19.71
C PRO A 151 4.97 -23.31 -19.68
N ASP A 152 5.58 -24.46 -19.41
CA ASP A 152 4.91 -25.76 -19.39
C ASP A 152 4.49 -26.22 -17.97
N VAL A 153 4.81 -25.45 -16.92
CA VAL A 153 4.47 -25.81 -15.55
C VAL A 153 3.16 -25.11 -15.14
N PRO A 154 2.13 -25.87 -14.73
CA PRO A 154 0.88 -25.28 -14.24
C PRO A 154 1.11 -24.40 -13.02
N ILE A 155 0.29 -23.35 -12.88
CA ILE A 155 0.29 -22.52 -11.69
C ILE A 155 -0.55 -23.20 -10.60
N THR A 156 0.03 -23.32 -9.41
CA THR A 156 -0.68 -23.63 -8.16
C THR A 156 -0.31 -22.57 -7.16
N PHE A 157 -1.30 -21.83 -6.67
CA PHE A 157 -1.06 -20.72 -5.76
C PHE A 157 -1.85 -20.82 -4.46
N VAL A 158 -1.34 -20.17 -3.44
CA VAL A 158 -1.95 -20.11 -2.11
C VAL A 158 -1.74 -18.72 -1.51
N GLN A 159 -2.65 -18.33 -0.63
CA GLN A 159 -2.53 -17.12 0.16
C GLN A 159 -2.45 -17.46 1.65
N VAL A 160 -1.75 -16.66 2.42
CA VAL A 160 -1.76 -16.67 3.89
C VAL A 160 -2.20 -15.32 4.42
N GLY A 161 -3.17 -15.33 5.34
CA GLY A 161 -3.77 -14.08 5.80
C GLY A 161 -4.96 -14.28 6.71
N TRP A 162 -5.99 -13.48 6.48
CA TRP A 162 -7.22 -13.42 7.28
C TRP A 162 -8.44 -13.78 6.42
N PRO A 163 -8.78 -15.08 6.28
CA PRO A 163 -9.86 -15.53 5.38
C PRO A 163 -11.23 -14.97 5.72
N GLU A 164 -11.48 -14.65 7.00
CA GLU A 164 -12.77 -14.13 7.48
C GLU A 164 -12.84 -12.60 7.52
N HIS A 165 -11.72 -11.88 7.29
CA HIS A 165 -11.71 -10.43 7.35
C HIS A 165 -12.15 -9.81 6.03
N THR A 166 -13.32 -9.21 6.01
CA THR A 166 -13.98 -8.69 4.80
C THR A 166 -13.11 -7.73 4.00
N GLU A 167 -12.49 -6.75 4.66
CA GLU A 167 -11.70 -5.72 3.98
C GLU A 167 -10.37 -6.27 3.43
N VAL A 168 -9.70 -7.16 4.17
CA VAL A 168 -8.49 -7.83 3.67
C VAL A 168 -8.84 -8.73 2.49
N LYS A 169 -9.95 -9.43 2.57
CA LYS A 169 -10.42 -10.30 1.49
C LYS A 169 -10.72 -9.49 0.23
N SER A 170 -11.51 -8.43 0.32
CA SER A 170 -11.93 -7.62 -0.83
C SER A 170 -10.82 -6.69 -1.37
N GLY A 171 -9.92 -6.22 -0.52
CA GLY A 171 -8.81 -5.34 -0.91
C GLY A 171 -7.56 -6.08 -1.36
N ARG A 172 -7.29 -7.26 -0.81
CA ARG A 172 -6.04 -8.00 -1.06
C ARG A 172 -6.28 -9.37 -1.65
N GLY A 173 -7.06 -10.22 -0.96
CA GLY A 173 -7.20 -11.64 -1.28
C GLY A 173 -7.84 -11.95 -2.61
N ASP A 174 -9.11 -11.56 -2.78
CA ASP A 174 -9.89 -11.82 -3.99
C ASP A 174 -9.24 -11.17 -5.23
N PRO A 175 -8.83 -9.88 -5.19
CA PRO A 175 -8.17 -9.26 -6.34
C PRO A 175 -6.87 -9.94 -6.76
N PHE A 176 -6.04 -10.38 -5.82
CA PHE A 176 -4.82 -11.13 -6.14
C PHE A 176 -5.14 -12.43 -6.89
N ALA A 177 -6.10 -13.22 -6.39
CA ALA A 177 -6.53 -14.45 -7.05
C ALA A 177 -7.09 -14.18 -8.46
N GLU A 178 -7.93 -13.14 -8.61
CA GLU A 178 -8.44 -12.71 -9.92
C GLU A 178 -7.32 -12.31 -10.86
N GLY A 179 -6.27 -11.63 -10.36
CA GLY A 179 -5.08 -11.28 -11.12
C GLY A 179 -4.35 -12.52 -11.66
N VAL A 180 -4.08 -13.52 -10.82
CA VAL A 180 -3.47 -14.79 -11.23
C VAL A 180 -4.31 -15.48 -12.30
N LEU A 181 -5.62 -15.63 -12.05
CA LEU A 181 -6.57 -16.29 -12.96
C LEU A 181 -6.78 -15.53 -14.27
N SER A 182 -6.53 -14.22 -14.29
CA SER A 182 -6.60 -13.44 -15.54
C SER A 182 -5.49 -13.81 -16.54
N VAL A 183 -4.35 -14.30 -16.04
CA VAL A 183 -3.19 -14.75 -16.84
C VAL A 183 -3.24 -16.25 -17.12
N ASP A 184 -3.58 -17.05 -16.13
CA ASP A 184 -3.75 -18.50 -16.26
C ASP A 184 -5.10 -18.94 -15.68
N PRO A 185 -6.16 -19.00 -16.51
CA PRO A 185 -7.49 -19.43 -16.05
C PRO A 185 -7.55 -20.87 -15.54
N ASP A 186 -6.54 -21.68 -15.83
CA ASP A 186 -6.44 -23.07 -15.36
C ASP A 186 -5.60 -23.21 -14.07
N ALA A 187 -5.12 -22.07 -13.50
CA ALA A 187 -4.37 -22.08 -12.26
C ALA A 187 -5.19 -22.66 -11.12
N ILE A 188 -4.52 -23.43 -10.26
CA ILE A 188 -5.14 -24.05 -9.08
C ILE A 188 -5.01 -23.10 -7.89
N ASP A 189 -6.14 -22.62 -7.41
CA ASP A 189 -6.24 -21.79 -6.21
C ASP A 189 -6.47 -22.70 -4.97
N LEU A 190 -5.53 -22.68 -4.02
CA LEU A 190 -5.67 -23.37 -2.74
C LEU A 190 -6.34 -22.50 -1.66
N GLY A 191 -6.77 -21.30 -2.03
CA GLY A 191 -7.47 -20.35 -1.18
C GLY A 191 -6.59 -19.65 -0.16
N VAL A 192 -7.25 -18.88 0.73
CA VAL A 192 -6.58 -18.18 1.83
C VAL A 192 -6.51 -19.10 3.05
N GLN A 193 -5.32 -19.29 3.55
CA GLN A 193 -5.05 -20.08 4.76
C GLN A 193 -4.92 -19.12 5.94
N ASP A 194 -5.57 -19.47 7.05
CA ASP A 194 -5.57 -18.63 8.24
C ASP A 194 -4.18 -18.58 8.90
N ALA A 195 -3.62 -17.39 8.92
CA ALA A 195 -2.38 -17.03 9.60
C ALA A 195 -2.56 -15.79 10.49
N SER A 196 -3.80 -15.48 10.86
CA SER A 196 -4.21 -14.25 11.58
C SER A 196 -3.47 -14.02 12.90
N THR A 197 -2.91 -15.09 13.49
CA THR A 197 -2.17 -15.00 14.75
C THR A 197 -0.68 -14.62 14.58
N GLY A 198 -0.21 -14.44 13.35
CA GLY A 198 1.10 -13.86 13.07
C GLY A 198 2.13 -14.78 12.43
N PRO A 199 3.42 -14.38 12.44
CA PRO A 199 4.47 -15.01 11.63
C PRO A 199 4.75 -16.48 11.96
N ASP A 200 4.64 -16.89 13.22
CA ASP A 200 4.85 -18.28 13.61
C ASP A 200 3.78 -19.19 13.02
N THR A 201 2.53 -18.73 12.98
CA THR A 201 1.44 -19.46 12.34
C THR A 201 1.62 -19.50 10.83
N ALA A 202 1.95 -18.38 10.19
CA ALA A 202 2.25 -18.35 8.76
C ALA A 202 3.36 -19.34 8.41
N LYS A 203 4.43 -19.38 9.21
CA LYS A 203 5.52 -20.34 9.04
C LYS A 203 5.05 -21.79 9.10
N GLN A 204 4.24 -22.15 10.10
CA GLN A 204 3.76 -23.52 10.23
C GLN A 204 2.83 -23.90 9.09
N VAL A 205 1.90 -23.01 8.73
CA VAL A 205 0.96 -23.19 7.62
C VAL A 205 1.70 -23.45 6.32
N ILE A 206 2.70 -22.61 5.99
CA ILE A 206 3.47 -22.76 4.74
C ILE A 206 4.31 -24.05 4.75
N LEU A 207 4.93 -24.45 5.86
CA LEU A 207 5.66 -25.72 5.95
C LEU A 207 4.74 -26.91 5.67
N ASP A 208 3.54 -26.91 6.22
CA ASP A 208 2.57 -27.98 6.01
C ASP A 208 2.09 -28.00 4.55
N LEU A 209 1.80 -26.83 3.99
CA LEU A 209 1.33 -26.68 2.61
C LEU A 209 2.36 -27.13 1.57
N VAL A 210 3.61 -26.66 1.66
CA VAL A 210 4.65 -27.06 0.67
C VAL A 210 5.05 -28.54 0.81
N THR A 211 4.72 -29.16 1.95
CA THR A 211 4.88 -30.62 2.15
C THR A 211 3.75 -31.40 1.50
N GLN A 212 2.50 -30.93 1.64
CA GLN A 212 1.30 -31.56 1.07
C GLN A 212 1.14 -31.26 -0.42
N HIS A 213 1.52 -30.05 -0.84
CA HIS A 213 1.40 -29.50 -2.18
C HIS A 213 2.77 -29.00 -2.66
N PRO A 214 3.71 -29.90 -2.97
CA PRO A 214 5.04 -29.50 -3.45
C PRO A 214 5.01 -28.74 -4.79
N GLU A 215 3.89 -28.80 -5.51
CA GLU A 215 3.61 -28.08 -6.76
C GLU A 215 3.31 -26.60 -6.57
N ILE A 216 3.10 -26.08 -5.35
CA ILE A 216 2.88 -24.65 -5.09
C ILE A 216 4.06 -23.86 -5.64
N ASN A 217 3.74 -22.83 -6.44
CA ASN A 217 4.72 -21.99 -7.13
C ASN A 217 4.41 -20.48 -7.09
N ILE A 218 3.27 -20.07 -6.51
CA ILE A 218 3.00 -18.68 -6.15
C ILE A 218 2.44 -18.66 -4.73
N ILE A 219 3.01 -17.80 -3.88
CA ILE A 219 2.56 -17.62 -2.49
C ILE A 219 2.33 -16.13 -2.27
N TYR A 220 1.16 -15.76 -1.77
CA TYR A 220 0.84 -14.41 -1.38
C TYR A 220 0.63 -14.31 0.13
N SER A 221 1.45 -13.50 0.79
CA SER A 221 1.28 -13.12 2.19
C SER A 221 0.56 -11.77 2.27
N GLN A 222 -0.60 -11.74 2.91
CA GLN A 222 -1.47 -10.55 2.94
C GLN A 222 -1.00 -9.45 3.89
N ALA A 223 0.18 -9.59 4.50
CA ALA A 223 0.89 -8.56 5.27
C ALA A 223 2.36 -8.95 5.47
N GLU A 224 3.23 -7.96 5.75
CA GLU A 224 4.67 -8.14 5.86
C GLU A 224 5.09 -9.08 7.01
N ASN A 225 4.39 -9.01 8.13
CA ASN A 225 4.68 -9.89 9.27
C ASN A 225 4.44 -11.39 8.94
N LEU A 226 3.45 -11.68 8.09
CA LEU A 226 3.19 -13.03 7.60
C LEU A 226 4.25 -13.46 6.57
N THR A 227 4.78 -12.51 5.79
CA THR A 227 5.87 -12.73 4.85
C THR A 227 7.14 -13.18 5.56
N VAL A 228 7.44 -12.64 6.73
CA VAL A 228 8.56 -13.10 7.57
C VAL A 228 8.41 -14.59 7.88
N GLY A 229 7.24 -15.04 8.28
CA GLY A 229 6.93 -16.45 8.53
C GLY A 229 7.03 -17.32 7.29
N THR A 230 6.46 -16.85 6.19
CA THR A 230 6.48 -17.50 4.86
C THR A 230 7.92 -17.74 4.40
N MET A 231 8.76 -16.71 4.38
CA MET A 231 10.15 -16.80 3.93
C MET A 231 10.98 -17.71 4.85
N ALA A 232 10.73 -17.67 6.17
CA ALA A 232 11.37 -18.59 7.11
C ALA A 232 10.97 -20.06 6.87
N ALA A 233 9.71 -20.31 6.52
CA ALA A 233 9.23 -21.65 6.15
C ALA A 233 9.90 -22.16 4.88
N LEU A 234 9.94 -21.35 3.83
CA LEU A 234 10.55 -21.70 2.55
C LEU A 234 12.04 -21.99 2.72
N THR A 235 12.77 -21.14 3.44
CA THR A 235 14.19 -21.40 3.79
C THR A 235 14.37 -22.72 4.50
N GLN A 236 13.52 -23.04 5.51
CA GLN A 236 13.57 -24.30 6.25
C GLN A 236 13.27 -25.50 5.35
N ALA A 237 12.38 -25.35 4.37
CA ALA A 237 12.03 -26.39 3.39
C ALA A 237 13.08 -26.52 2.26
N GLY A 238 14.11 -25.70 2.23
CA GLY A 238 15.09 -25.65 1.13
C GLY A 238 14.50 -25.08 -0.17
N ARG A 239 13.53 -24.19 -0.05
CA ARG A 239 12.81 -23.49 -1.13
C ARG A 239 13.07 -21.98 -1.04
N GLY A 240 12.36 -21.19 -1.80
CA GLY A 240 12.40 -19.73 -1.69
C GLY A 240 13.60 -19.10 -2.39
N THR A 241 14.05 -19.68 -3.50
CA THR A 241 15.25 -19.22 -4.20
C THR A 241 14.99 -18.93 -5.68
N PHE A 242 15.78 -17.99 -6.19
CA PHE A 242 15.94 -17.71 -7.60
C PHE A 242 17.35 -18.12 -8.06
N ASP A 243 17.50 -18.43 -9.31
CA ASP A 243 18.80 -18.65 -9.94
C ASP A 243 18.96 -17.69 -11.13
N ASN A 244 19.83 -16.70 -10.98
CA ASN A 244 20.06 -15.65 -12.01
C ASN A 244 18.76 -14.97 -12.47
N GLY A 245 17.88 -14.61 -11.54
CA GLY A 245 16.60 -13.95 -11.81
C GLY A 245 15.47 -14.88 -12.27
N VAL A 246 15.69 -16.19 -12.28
CA VAL A 246 14.66 -17.19 -12.62
C VAL A 246 14.15 -17.87 -11.34
N PRO A 247 12.83 -17.88 -11.07
CA PRO A 247 12.28 -18.61 -9.92
C PRO A 247 12.59 -20.10 -10.01
N THR A 248 13.10 -20.70 -8.93
CA THR A 248 13.42 -22.14 -8.94
C THR A 248 12.28 -22.98 -8.37
N THR A 249 11.56 -22.45 -7.41
CA THR A 249 10.46 -23.16 -6.74
C THR A 249 9.18 -22.35 -6.67
N GLU A 250 9.23 -21.06 -6.28
CA GLU A 250 8.07 -20.18 -6.20
C GLU A 250 8.45 -18.71 -6.34
N ILE A 251 7.42 -17.89 -6.60
CA ILE A 251 7.39 -16.44 -6.47
C ILE A 251 6.58 -16.11 -5.23
N VAL A 252 7.10 -15.24 -4.38
CA VAL A 252 6.40 -14.72 -3.21
C VAL A 252 5.99 -13.28 -3.44
N ALA A 253 4.75 -12.98 -3.09
CA ALA A 253 4.18 -11.64 -3.07
C ALA A 253 3.80 -11.21 -1.66
N SER A 254 3.83 -9.91 -1.36
CA SER A 254 3.59 -9.34 -0.04
C SER A 254 2.88 -7.98 -0.10
N VAL A 255 2.53 -7.47 1.06
CA VAL A 255 1.96 -6.13 1.30
C VAL A 255 2.69 -5.48 2.45
N ASP A 256 2.64 -4.16 2.52
CA ASP A 256 3.14 -3.23 3.52
C ASP A 256 4.57 -2.71 3.26
N PHE A 257 5.45 -3.48 2.69
CA PHE A 257 6.82 -3.13 2.29
C PHE A 257 7.62 -2.35 3.33
N ASN A 258 8.32 -3.07 4.15
CA ASN A 258 9.29 -2.51 5.10
C ASN A 258 10.75 -2.70 4.60
N GLU A 259 11.73 -2.24 5.40
CA GLU A 259 13.15 -2.36 5.07
C GLU A 259 13.61 -3.82 4.87
N VAL A 260 13.01 -4.77 5.59
CA VAL A 260 13.33 -6.20 5.45
C VAL A 260 12.88 -6.72 4.09
N GLU A 261 11.68 -6.34 3.67
CA GLU A 261 11.15 -6.70 2.35
C GLU A 261 11.89 -5.99 1.22
N PHE A 262 12.24 -4.71 1.40
CA PHE A 262 13.07 -3.97 0.46
C PHE A 262 14.34 -4.76 0.10
N ASN A 263 15.09 -5.19 1.11
CA ASN A 263 16.33 -5.95 0.90
C ASN A 263 16.09 -7.28 0.17
N GLN A 264 14.92 -7.91 0.34
CA GLN A 264 14.60 -9.18 -0.31
C GLN A 264 14.07 -9.00 -1.73
N VAL A 265 13.23 -8.00 -2.00
CA VAL A 265 12.67 -7.73 -3.34
C VAL A 265 13.77 -7.46 -4.34
N TYR A 266 14.80 -6.71 -3.94
CA TYR A 266 15.96 -6.38 -4.79
C TYR A 266 17.10 -7.41 -4.73
N ASP A 267 17.07 -8.40 -3.83
CA ASP A 267 18.01 -9.52 -3.86
C ASP A 267 17.70 -10.44 -5.07
N PRO A 268 18.62 -10.58 -6.04
CA PRO A 268 18.38 -11.43 -7.22
C PRO A 268 18.15 -12.91 -6.90
N ASN A 269 18.47 -13.35 -5.70
CA ASN A 269 18.33 -14.75 -5.29
C ASN A 269 17.12 -15.03 -4.40
N SER A 270 16.41 -14.01 -3.94
CA SER A 270 15.21 -14.16 -3.12
C SER A 270 13.98 -14.44 -3.98
N SER A 271 13.05 -15.25 -3.50
CA SER A 271 11.75 -15.48 -4.12
C SER A 271 10.73 -14.38 -3.81
N LEU A 272 10.94 -13.53 -2.80
CA LEU A 272 10.11 -12.34 -2.57
C LEU A 272 10.45 -11.30 -3.64
N LYS A 273 9.59 -11.18 -4.65
CA LYS A 273 9.80 -10.29 -5.79
C LYS A 273 8.75 -9.20 -5.93
N LEU A 274 7.60 -9.41 -5.33
CA LEU A 274 6.46 -8.53 -5.48
C LEU A 274 6.05 -8.04 -4.10
N SER A 275 5.97 -6.74 -3.93
CA SER A 275 5.38 -6.16 -2.73
C SER A 275 4.66 -4.87 -3.05
N MET A 276 3.56 -4.63 -2.38
CA MET A 276 2.81 -3.40 -2.43
C MET A 276 3.16 -2.54 -1.23
N GLY A 277 3.70 -1.35 -1.46
CA GLY A 277 3.97 -0.37 -0.40
C GLY A 277 2.75 0.46 -0.09
N LEU A 278 2.37 0.50 1.17
CA LEU A 278 1.34 1.40 1.68
C LEU A 278 2.01 2.69 2.18
N PRO A 279 1.62 3.89 1.68
CA PRO A 279 2.25 5.14 2.06
C PRO A 279 1.70 5.67 3.40
N PRO A 280 2.43 5.59 4.51
CA PRO A 280 1.96 6.06 5.82
C PRO A 280 1.80 7.58 5.89
N VAL A 281 2.67 8.33 5.21
CA VAL A 281 2.64 9.80 5.22
C VAL A 281 1.37 10.32 4.55
N GLU A 282 1.09 9.91 3.32
CA GLU A 282 -0.08 10.37 2.58
C GLU A 282 -1.39 9.89 3.21
N THR A 283 -1.42 8.64 3.70
CA THR A 283 -2.61 8.13 4.39
C THR A 283 -2.88 8.85 5.69
N ALA A 284 -1.84 9.23 6.44
CA ALA A 284 -1.98 10.02 7.65
C ALA A 284 -2.56 11.41 7.36
N ARG A 285 -1.99 12.12 6.36
CA ARG A 285 -2.48 13.43 5.92
C ARG A 285 -3.92 13.33 5.45
N GLY A 286 -4.23 12.38 4.59
CA GLY A 286 -5.56 12.19 4.07
C GLY A 286 -6.61 11.90 5.16
N ARG A 287 -6.26 11.17 6.21
CA ARG A 287 -7.14 10.94 7.37
C ARG A 287 -7.42 12.24 8.15
N ILE A 288 -6.41 13.13 8.27
CA ILE A 288 -6.57 14.45 8.90
C ILE A 288 -7.38 15.37 7.99
N ASP A 289 -7.05 15.45 6.69
CA ASP A 289 -7.76 16.28 5.73
C ASP A 289 -9.25 15.94 5.68
N LEU A 290 -9.62 14.66 5.68
CA LEU A 290 -11.03 14.23 5.72
C LEU A 290 -11.78 14.78 6.95
N ILE A 291 -11.16 14.78 8.13
CA ILE A 291 -11.73 15.38 9.32
C ILE A 291 -11.94 16.88 9.11
N MET A 292 -10.97 17.57 8.54
CA MET A 292 -11.04 19.01 8.30
C MET A 292 -12.07 19.38 7.23
N ASP A 293 -12.21 18.58 6.17
CA ASP A 293 -13.22 18.75 5.15
C ASP A 293 -14.65 18.61 5.73
N ILE A 294 -14.82 17.67 6.66
CA ILE A 294 -16.09 17.53 7.40
C ILE A 294 -16.31 18.76 8.31
N ALA A 295 -15.29 19.19 9.04
CA ALA A 295 -15.38 20.34 9.92
C ALA A 295 -15.68 21.65 9.16
N ASN A 296 -15.16 21.78 7.94
CA ASN A 296 -15.45 22.88 7.01
C ASN A 296 -16.83 22.78 6.33
N GLY A 297 -17.51 21.64 6.43
CA GLY A 297 -18.78 21.38 5.76
C GLY A 297 -18.66 21.06 4.27
N GLU A 298 -17.46 20.72 3.80
CA GLU A 298 -17.19 20.28 2.43
C GLU A 298 -17.63 18.83 2.21
N VAL A 299 -17.49 18.01 3.26
CA VAL A 299 -17.94 16.62 3.32
C VAL A 299 -19.00 16.47 4.40
N ALA A 300 -20.06 15.72 4.11
CA ALA A 300 -21.07 15.43 5.11
C ALA A 300 -20.51 14.49 6.21
N PRO A 301 -20.85 14.69 7.49
CA PRO A 301 -20.35 13.86 8.58
C PRO A 301 -20.87 12.42 8.52
N THR A 302 -21.99 12.19 7.85
CA THR A 302 -22.56 10.86 7.60
C THR A 302 -23.28 10.82 6.25
N ASN A 303 -23.17 9.69 5.56
CA ASN A 303 -23.86 9.39 4.30
C ASN A 303 -24.48 7.98 4.36
N ASP A 304 -25.44 7.73 3.48
CA ASP A 304 -26.04 6.39 3.33
C ASP A 304 -26.12 6.04 1.81
N PRO A 305 -25.25 5.19 1.27
CA PRO A 305 -24.13 4.51 1.94
C PRO A 305 -22.97 5.47 2.30
N ALA A 306 -22.04 5.01 3.15
CA ALA A 306 -20.83 5.76 3.46
C ALA A 306 -20.04 6.07 2.17
N GLU A 307 -19.61 7.32 2.02
CA GLU A 307 -18.77 7.72 0.90
C GLU A 307 -17.31 7.33 1.17
N GLU A 308 -16.65 6.80 0.14
CA GLU A 308 -15.24 6.46 0.18
C GLU A 308 -14.43 7.60 -0.40
N PHE A 309 -13.40 8.03 0.33
CA PHE A 309 -12.47 9.06 -0.10
C PHE A 309 -11.10 8.42 -0.33
N PHE A 310 -10.68 8.41 -1.59
CA PHE A 310 -9.35 7.99 -1.98
C PHE A 310 -8.46 9.23 -1.96
N TYR A 311 -7.56 9.28 -0.99
CA TYR A 311 -6.48 10.24 -1.04
C TYR A 311 -5.50 9.84 -2.15
N LYS A 312 -4.74 10.80 -2.70
CA LYS A 312 -3.72 10.55 -3.72
C LYS A 312 -2.51 9.76 -3.16
N ALA A 313 -2.75 8.91 -2.19
CA ALA A 313 -1.82 7.95 -1.66
C ALA A 313 -1.87 6.73 -2.57
N TYR A 314 -0.99 6.71 -3.55
CA TYR A 314 -0.85 5.55 -4.40
C TYR A 314 0.01 4.52 -3.69
N ASN A 315 -0.54 3.32 -3.51
CA ASN A 315 0.26 2.18 -3.15
C ASN A 315 1.33 1.97 -4.22
N ILE A 316 2.55 1.66 -3.80
CA ILE A 316 3.67 1.55 -4.72
C ILE A 316 3.88 0.11 -5.12
N SER A 317 4.00 -0.10 -6.43
CA SER A 317 4.28 -1.39 -7.04
C SER A 317 5.79 -1.55 -7.18
N TYR A 318 6.46 -2.07 -6.16
CA TYR A 318 7.94 -2.11 -6.12
C TYR A 318 8.58 -2.88 -7.26
N TRP A 319 7.94 -3.92 -7.77
CA TRP A 319 8.44 -4.65 -8.94
C TRP A 319 8.54 -3.79 -10.22
N THR A 320 7.99 -2.58 -10.21
CA THR A 320 8.07 -1.63 -11.33
C THR A 320 9.08 -0.51 -11.10
N LEU A 321 9.64 -0.40 -9.89
CA LEU A 321 10.56 0.68 -9.52
C LEU A 321 12.01 0.22 -9.55
N PRO A 322 12.94 1.08 -10.02
CA PRO A 322 14.36 0.93 -9.73
C PRO A 322 14.63 0.94 -8.21
N GLU A 323 15.61 0.18 -7.76
CA GLU A 323 16.00 0.11 -6.35
C GLU A 323 16.25 1.49 -5.71
N ALA A 324 16.87 2.41 -6.46
CA ALA A 324 17.13 3.77 -6.01
C ALA A 324 15.84 4.55 -5.70
N ASP A 325 14.85 4.47 -6.57
CA ASP A 325 13.58 5.18 -6.43
C ASP A 325 12.77 4.60 -5.26
N ALA A 326 12.81 3.28 -5.08
CA ALA A 326 12.17 2.61 -3.96
C ALA A 326 12.84 2.97 -2.63
N ALA A 327 14.18 3.09 -2.59
CA ALA A 327 14.90 3.54 -1.40
C ALA A 327 14.57 4.99 -1.04
N GLU A 328 14.50 5.89 -2.04
CA GLU A 328 14.10 7.28 -1.82
C GLU A 328 12.70 7.33 -1.22
N TRP A 329 11.75 6.61 -1.80
CA TRP A 329 10.39 6.52 -1.27
C TRP A 329 10.36 5.97 0.17
N MET A 330 11.10 4.89 0.47
CA MET A 330 11.18 4.33 1.82
C MET A 330 11.71 5.37 2.83
N ASN A 331 12.74 6.12 2.44
CA ASN A 331 13.33 7.15 3.29
C ASN A 331 12.33 8.29 3.56
N GLU A 332 11.54 8.68 2.55
CA GLU A 332 10.50 9.70 2.69
C GLU A 332 9.34 9.23 3.58
N GLN A 333 8.87 7.99 3.39
CA GLN A 333 7.69 7.47 4.07
C GLN A 333 7.96 7.05 5.53
N PHE A 334 9.15 6.49 5.79
CA PHE A 334 9.45 5.87 7.10
C PHE A 334 10.60 6.56 7.84
N GLY A 335 11.22 7.58 7.25
CA GLY A 335 12.39 8.23 7.83
C GLY A 335 13.59 7.29 7.95
N THR A 336 13.70 6.29 7.10
CA THR A 336 14.84 5.37 7.02
C THR A 336 16.05 6.06 6.38
N GLU A 337 17.23 5.45 6.48
CA GLU A 337 18.46 5.92 5.82
C GLU A 337 19.00 4.80 4.91
N ILE A 338 18.13 4.27 4.03
CA ILE A 338 18.55 3.24 3.08
C ILE A 338 19.51 3.87 2.07
N ALA A 339 20.76 3.41 2.08
CA ALA A 339 21.75 3.80 1.11
C ALA A 339 21.71 2.84 -0.08
N VAL A 340 21.43 3.38 -1.25
CA VAL A 340 21.56 2.64 -2.51
C VAL A 340 23.00 2.75 -2.99
N SER A 341 23.63 1.64 -3.32
CA SER A 341 24.88 1.65 -4.05
C SER A 341 24.64 2.36 -5.39
N GLU A 342 25.37 3.44 -5.67
CA GLU A 342 25.35 4.00 -7.02
C GLU A 342 25.56 2.85 -8.00
N PRO A 343 24.72 2.71 -9.03
CA PRO A 343 24.94 1.69 -10.05
C PRO A 343 26.37 1.87 -10.54
N ALA A 344 27.15 0.79 -10.50
CA ALA A 344 28.53 0.82 -11.03
C ALA A 344 28.42 1.45 -12.42
N MET A 345 29.10 2.60 -12.61
CA MET A 345 29.11 3.27 -13.92
C MET A 345 29.54 2.21 -14.92
N GLU A 346 28.59 1.76 -15.76
CA GLU A 346 28.93 0.86 -16.85
C GLU A 346 30.01 1.55 -17.67
N GLU A 347 31.15 0.89 -17.77
CA GLU A 347 32.24 1.32 -18.64
C GLU A 347 31.69 1.50 -20.06
N GLU A 348 31.88 2.72 -20.57
CA GLU A 348 31.74 3.14 -21.96
C GLU A 348 30.59 2.48 -22.74
N ALA A 349 29.48 3.22 -22.82
CA ALA A 349 28.49 2.97 -23.87
C ALA A 349 29.24 3.00 -25.22
N THR A 350 29.46 1.81 -25.78
CA THR A 350 29.81 1.71 -27.19
C THR A 350 28.72 2.46 -27.98
N ASP A 351 29.14 3.12 -29.05
CA ASP A 351 28.38 3.97 -29.98
C ASP A 351 27.16 3.29 -30.65
N VAL A 352 26.38 2.53 -29.86
CA VAL A 352 25.22 1.77 -30.25
C VAL A 352 23.98 2.57 -29.90
N GLY A 353 23.56 3.42 -30.81
CA GLY A 353 22.32 4.20 -30.64
C GLY A 353 22.30 5.54 -31.32
N GLU A 354 23.42 6.02 -31.84
CA GLU A 354 23.45 7.27 -32.58
C GLU A 354 22.50 7.24 -33.78
N GLY A 355 21.50 8.12 -33.77
CA GLY A 355 20.48 8.19 -34.80
C GLY A 355 19.34 7.15 -34.70
N MET A 356 19.31 6.32 -33.65
CA MET A 356 18.21 5.35 -33.44
C MET A 356 16.90 6.08 -33.08
N LYS A 357 15.83 5.73 -33.75
CA LYS A 357 14.47 6.20 -33.44
C LYS A 357 13.77 5.15 -32.61
N ILE A 358 13.50 5.49 -31.34
CA ILE A 358 12.78 4.62 -30.40
C ILE A 358 11.31 5.03 -30.37
N ALA A 359 10.40 4.10 -30.67
CA ALA A 359 8.97 4.30 -30.48
C ALA A 359 8.57 3.76 -29.10
N PHE A 360 8.03 4.60 -28.26
CA PHE A 360 7.53 4.24 -26.94
C PHE A 360 5.99 4.13 -27.00
N PHE A 361 5.49 2.91 -26.85
CA PHE A 361 4.06 2.63 -26.91
C PHE A 361 3.48 2.57 -25.48
N VAL A 362 2.44 3.35 -25.25
CA VAL A 362 1.68 3.35 -24.00
C VAL A 362 0.20 3.17 -24.30
N SER A 363 -0.52 2.54 -23.41
CA SER A 363 -1.93 2.23 -23.61
C SER A 363 -2.84 3.46 -23.50
N ASP A 364 -2.46 4.44 -22.68
CA ASP A 364 -3.24 5.66 -22.46
C ASP A 364 -2.33 6.83 -22.08
N LEU A 365 -2.34 7.88 -22.90
CA LEU A 365 -1.58 9.10 -22.67
C LEU A 365 -2.19 10.02 -21.58
N SER A 366 -3.41 9.79 -21.16
CA SER A 366 -4.01 10.51 -20.03
C SER A 366 -3.53 10.03 -18.68
N ASN A 367 -2.93 8.84 -18.63
CA ASN A 367 -2.37 8.26 -17.42
C ASN A 367 -1.06 8.96 -17.04
N VAL A 368 -1.00 9.53 -15.83
CA VAL A 368 0.15 10.27 -15.32
C VAL A 368 1.43 9.41 -15.27
N PHE A 369 1.28 8.12 -14.96
CA PHE A 369 2.38 7.15 -14.95
C PHE A 369 3.00 7.00 -16.36
N HIS A 370 2.18 6.83 -17.39
CA HIS A 370 2.67 6.71 -18.77
C HIS A 370 3.32 8.02 -19.26
N GLN A 371 2.81 9.17 -18.81
CA GLN A 371 3.44 10.48 -19.10
C GLN A 371 4.82 10.58 -18.46
N ALA A 372 4.98 10.12 -17.21
CA ALA A 372 6.26 10.09 -16.52
C ALA A 372 7.25 9.14 -17.20
N GLN A 373 6.83 7.94 -17.60
CA GLN A 373 7.67 6.99 -18.33
C GLN A 373 8.19 7.56 -19.65
N ILE A 374 7.33 8.24 -20.43
CA ILE A 374 7.74 8.88 -21.69
C ILE A 374 8.74 10.01 -21.43
N ALA A 375 8.50 10.82 -20.39
CA ALA A 375 9.37 11.93 -20.04
C ALA A 375 10.77 11.44 -19.63
N ASP A 376 10.84 10.37 -18.85
CA ASP A 376 12.10 9.79 -18.40
C ASP A 376 12.86 9.10 -19.54
N ALA A 377 12.18 8.30 -20.37
CA ALA A 377 12.76 7.70 -21.57
C ALA A 377 13.33 8.77 -22.53
N THR A 378 12.62 9.89 -22.70
CA THR A 378 13.06 11.01 -23.53
C THR A 378 14.28 11.69 -22.92
N LYS A 379 14.28 11.94 -21.61
CA LYS A 379 15.40 12.54 -20.88
C LYS A 379 16.65 11.68 -20.97
N SER A 380 16.52 10.38 -20.74
CA SER A 380 17.63 9.42 -20.81
C SER A 380 18.23 9.32 -22.22
N ALA A 381 17.38 9.35 -23.27
CA ALA A 381 17.86 9.38 -24.65
C ALA A 381 18.63 10.66 -24.99
N VAL A 382 18.15 11.83 -24.55
CA VAL A 382 18.81 13.12 -24.80
C VAL A 382 20.11 13.28 -24.01
N GLN A 383 20.17 12.77 -22.77
CA GLN A 383 21.41 12.84 -21.97
C GLN A 383 22.54 12.03 -22.57
N ARG A 384 22.24 10.94 -23.29
CA ARG A 384 23.25 10.13 -24.01
C ARG A 384 23.74 10.76 -25.31
N GLU A 385 22.97 11.68 -25.90
CA GLU A 385 23.42 12.45 -27.08
C GLU A 385 24.32 13.66 -26.69
N LEU A 386 24.37 14.07 -25.43
CA LEU A 386 25.10 15.22 -24.94
C LEU A 386 26.39 14.84 -24.16
N ALA A 387 26.65 13.57 -23.96
CA ALA A 387 27.86 13.03 -23.32
C ALA A 387 28.85 12.48 -24.36
#